data_07c4d2e24cbcd24180c61e5b450f8626
#
_entry.id   07c4d2e24cbcd24180c61e5b450f8626
#
_cell.length_a   1.000
_cell.length_b   1.000
_cell.length_c   1.000
_cell.angle_alpha   90.00
_cell.angle_beta   90.00
_cell.angle_gamma   90.00
#
_symmetry.space_group_name_H-M   'P 1'
#
loop_
_entity.id
_entity.type
_entity.pdbx_description
1 polymer ?
#
loop_
_entity_poly.entity_id
_entity_poly.type
_entity_poly.pdbx_seq_one_letter_code
_entity_poly.pdbx_strand_id
1 'polypeptide(L)'
;MPRFIAPDIRIHASFLDAMKEFVEEGADERSLLLHEMEEFGGTWHRPEVFAAYVERLNAEPLEETPRIEGWVPSTTLWYVEGETFLGRLAIRHRLNPFLRELGGHIGYAVRPTARRQGHATAMLAASLPVARAIGLASVLVTCDTTNVPSRKVIEAAGGVLEDQRGGKLRYWVGTDG
;
A
#
# COMPACT_ATOMS: atom_id res chain seq x y z
N MET A 1 13.60 15.37 0.73
CA MET A 1 13.51 14.09 -0.02
C MET A 1 12.36 13.25 0.50
N PRO A 2 11.59 12.66 -0.38
CA PRO A 2 10.53 11.75 0.02
C PRO A 2 11.07 10.52 0.79
N ARG A 3 10.30 10.07 1.77
CA ARG A 3 10.68 8.91 2.59
C ARG A 3 9.44 8.21 3.16
N PHE A 4 9.60 6.98 3.60
CA PHE A 4 8.59 6.30 4.38
C PHE A 4 8.58 6.76 5.84
N ILE A 5 7.37 6.89 6.37
CA ILE A 5 7.09 7.03 7.79
C ILE A 5 5.98 6.05 8.19
N ALA A 6 5.89 5.72 9.48
CA ALA A 6 4.67 5.15 10.01
C ALA A 6 3.52 6.18 9.91
N PRO A 7 2.26 5.74 9.77
CA PRO A 7 1.12 6.66 9.82
C PRO A 7 1.20 7.62 11.01
N ASP A 8 0.97 8.91 10.76
CA ASP A 8 1.19 9.98 11.74
C ASP A 8 0.09 11.05 11.61
N ILE A 9 -0.46 11.48 12.73
CA ILE A 9 -1.52 12.49 12.78
C ILE A 9 -1.10 13.84 12.20
N ARG A 10 0.19 14.14 12.15
CA ARG A 10 0.71 15.39 11.56
C ARG A 10 0.41 15.50 10.06
N ILE A 11 0.16 14.37 9.41
CA ILE A 11 -0.10 14.33 7.96
C ILE A 11 -1.59 14.55 7.65
N HIS A 12 -2.44 14.79 8.63
CA HIS A 12 -3.90 14.83 8.50
C HIS A 12 -4.38 15.71 7.35
N ALA A 13 -3.96 16.97 7.30
CA ALA A 13 -4.42 17.91 6.26
C ALA A 13 -4.06 17.43 4.85
N SER A 14 -2.79 17.03 4.64
CA SER A 14 -2.33 16.56 3.34
C SER A 14 -2.94 15.20 2.96
N PHE A 15 -3.21 14.33 3.94
CA PHE A 15 -3.92 13.08 3.72
C PHE A 15 -5.34 13.34 3.20
N LEU A 16 -6.08 14.26 3.80
CA LEU A 16 -7.42 14.62 3.35
C LEU A 16 -7.43 15.16 1.92
N ASP A 17 -6.46 15.99 1.57
CA ASP A 17 -6.32 16.52 0.21
C ASP A 17 -6.03 15.39 -0.79
N ALA A 18 -5.16 14.46 -0.43
CA ALA A 18 -4.89 13.29 -1.26
C ALA A 18 -6.13 12.41 -1.45
N MET A 19 -6.93 12.21 -0.40
CA MET A 19 -8.17 11.42 -0.49
C MET A 19 -9.19 12.06 -1.43
N LYS A 20 -9.30 13.39 -1.44
CA LYS A 20 -10.13 14.11 -2.41
C LYS A 20 -9.70 13.81 -3.85
N GLU A 21 -8.40 13.84 -4.11
CA GLU A 21 -7.87 13.53 -5.44
C GLU A 21 -8.22 12.09 -5.89
N PHE A 22 -8.12 11.11 -4.98
CA PHE A 22 -8.52 9.73 -5.29
C PHE A 22 -10.02 9.60 -5.58
N VAL A 23 -10.87 10.31 -4.85
CA VAL A 23 -12.32 10.34 -5.08
C VAL A 23 -12.64 10.96 -6.45
N GLU A 24 -12.01 12.09 -6.78
CA GLU A 24 -12.21 12.79 -8.06
C GLU A 24 -11.75 11.94 -9.25
N GLU A 25 -10.71 11.14 -9.10
CA GLU A 25 -10.24 10.23 -10.13
C GLU A 25 -11.18 9.03 -10.35
N GLY A 26 -12.00 8.68 -9.36
CA GLY A 26 -12.77 7.44 -9.35
C GLY A 26 -11.89 6.26 -8.92
N ALA A 27 -11.70 6.09 -7.61
CA ALA A 27 -10.90 4.98 -7.07
C ALA A 27 -11.39 3.62 -7.59
N ASP A 28 -10.45 2.77 -8.01
CA ASP A 28 -10.75 1.40 -8.43
C ASP A 28 -11.38 0.62 -7.26
N GLU A 29 -12.51 -0.02 -7.53
CA GLU A 29 -13.28 -0.83 -6.56
C GLU A 29 -12.46 -1.92 -5.85
N ARG A 30 -11.29 -2.25 -6.36
CA ARG A 30 -10.40 -3.30 -5.84
C ARG A 30 -9.30 -2.78 -4.92
N SER A 31 -9.22 -1.47 -4.69
CA SER A 31 -8.13 -0.92 -3.88
C SER A 31 -8.43 -1.05 -2.38
N LEU A 32 -7.39 -1.41 -1.61
CA LEU A 32 -7.46 -1.40 -0.14
C LEU A 32 -7.89 -0.02 0.39
N LEU A 33 -7.50 1.03 -0.33
CA LEU A 33 -7.85 2.40 -0.03
C LEU A 33 -9.37 2.64 -0.13
N LEU A 34 -10.05 2.01 -1.09
CA LEU A 34 -11.51 2.14 -1.23
C LEU A 34 -12.24 1.61 0.00
N HIS A 35 -11.83 0.43 0.51
CA HIS A 35 -12.43 -0.13 1.73
C HIS A 35 -12.30 0.84 2.91
N GLU A 36 -11.14 1.43 3.11
CA GLU A 36 -10.92 2.42 4.16
C GLU A 36 -11.72 3.71 3.91
N MET A 37 -11.85 4.14 2.66
CA MET A 37 -12.67 5.28 2.29
C MET A 37 -14.15 5.05 2.57
N GLU A 38 -14.66 3.85 2.36
CA GLU A 38 -16.03 3.48 2.73
C GLU A 38 -16.24 3.49 4.23
N GLU A 39 -15.28 2.99 5.00
CA GLU A 39 -15.37 2.92 6.46
C GLU A 39 -15.20 4.29 7.13
N PHE A 40 -14.26 5.11 6.69
CA PHE A 40 -13.85 6.33 7.37
C PHE A 40 -14.05 7.61 6.55
N GLY A 41 -14.22 7.52 5.24
CA GLY A 41 -14.11 8.65 4.32
C GLY A 41 -15.01 9.83 4.64
N GLY A 42 -16.23 9.59 5.15
CA GLY A 42 -17.15 10.64 5.57
C GLY A 42 -16.79 11.32 6.89
N THR A 43 -15.88 10.77 7.67
CA THR A 43 -15.56 11.19 9.04
C THR A 43 -14.07 11.48 9.26
N TRP A 44 -13.19 11.20 8.32
CA TRP A 44 -11.75 11.44 8.45
C TRP A 44 -11.36 12.91 8.71
N HIS A 45 -12.21 13.85 8.31
CA HIS A 45 -11.99 15.26 8.59
C HIS A 45 -12.01 15.58 10.10
N ARG A 46 -12.61 14.71 10.91
CA ARG A 46 -12.66 14.85 12.36
C ARG A 46 -11.33 14.37 12.97
N PRO A 47 -10.62 15.23 13.72
CA PRO A 47 -9.29 14.88 14.26
C PRO A 47 -9.28 13.61 15.10
N GLU A 48 -10.31 13.39 15.93
CA GLU A 48 -10.42 12.21 16.78
C GLU A 48 -10.62 10.91 15.98
N VAL A 49 -11.32 10.97 14.87
CA VAL A 49 -11.54 9.82 13.98
C VAL A 49 -10.24 9.51 13.23
N PHE A 50 -9.56 10.53 12.73
CA PHE A 50 -8.28 10.36 12.07
C PHE A 50 -7.21 9.81 13.01
N ALA A 51 -7.15 10.30 14.26
CA ALA A 51 -6.23 9.78 15.27
C ALA A 51 -6.49 8.29 15.56
N ALA A 52 -7.75 7.88 15.69
CA ALA A 52 -8.12 6.47 15.88
C ALA A 52 -7.74 5.61 14.65
N TYR A 53 -7.91 6.12 13.44
CA TYR A 53 -7.48 5.46 12.20
C TYR A 53 -5.97 5.26 12.17
N VAL A 54 -5.19 6.28 12.49
CA VAL A 54 -3.72 6.20 12.56
C VAL A 54 -3.27 5.16 13.59
N GLU A 55 -3.88 5.18 14.78
CA GLU A 55 -3.59 4.21 15.84
C GLU A 55 -3.88 2.77 15.37
N ARG A 56 -5.02 2.56 14.71
CA ARG A 56 -5.37 1.27 14.13
C ARG A 56 -4.36 0.79 13.10
N LEU A 57 -3.93 1.64 12.16
CA LEU A 57 -2.91 1.29 11.18
C LEU A 57 -1.59 0.89 11.84
N ASN A 58 -1.18 1.60 12.88
CA ASN A 58 0.05 1.30 13.62
C ASN A 58 -0.05 0.02 14.47
N ALA A 59 -1.25 -0.45 14.78
CA ALA A 59 -1.50 -1.70 15.51
C ALA A 59 -1.67 -2.92 14.57
N GLU A 60 -1.96 -2.72 13.29
CA GLU A 60 -2.18 -3.80 12.31
C GLU A 60 -1.03 -4.81 12.17
N PRO A 61 0.25 -4.44 12.38
CA PRO A 61 1.34 -5.42 12.37
C PRO A 61 1.28 -6.46 13.49
N LEU A 62 0.57 -6.19 14.56
CA LEU A 62 0.51 -7.07 15.74
C LEU A 62 -0.49 -8.22 15.52
N GLU A 63 -0.09 -9.45 15.82
CA GLU A 63 -0.95 -10.64 15.66
C GLU A 63 -2.22 -10.57 16.50
N GLU A 64 -2.15 -10.00 17.69
CA GLU A 64 -3.26 -9.85 18.63
C GLU A 64 -4.27 -8.76 18.25
N THR A 65 -3.94 -7.89 17.29
CA THR A 65 -4.86 -6.84 16.86
C THR A 65 -6.11 -7.44 16.21
N PRO A 66 -7.32 -7.10 16.70
CA PRO A 66 -8.56 -7.55 16.07
C PRO A 66 -8.65 -7.07 14.62
N ARG A 67 -9.01 -7.97 13.72
CA ARG A 67 -9.19 -7.64 12.29
C ARG A 67 -10.35 -8.42 11.69
N ILE A 68 -10.74 -8.06 10.49
CA ILE A 68 -11.76 -8.77 9.72
C ILE A 68 -11.31 -10.23 9.53
N GLU A 69 -12.23 -11.17 9.68
CA GLU A 69 -11.97 -12.59 9.47
C GLU A 69 -11.37 -12.84 8.08
N GLY A 70 -10.33 -13.64 8.04
CA GLY A 70 -9.58 -13.95 6.80
C GLY A 70 -8.51 -12.92 6.44
N TRP A 71 -8.46 -11.77 7.09
CA TRP A 71 -7.39 -10.80 6.88
C TRP A 71 -6.14 -11.21 7.67
N VAL A 72 -4.99 -10.71 7.22
CA VAL A 72 -3.68 -11.01 7.82
C VAL A 72 -3.06 -9.75 8.39
N PRO A 73 -2.12 -9.86 9.35
CA PRO A 73 -1.34 -8.72 9.80
C PRO A 73 -0.66 -8.01 8.64
N SER A 74 -0.62 -6.68 8.69
CA SER A 74 0.02 -5.87 7.66
C SER A 74 0.72 -4.66 8.26
N THR A 75 1.77 -4.20 7.59
CA THR A 75 2.48 -2.96 7.91
C THR A 75 2.14 -1.92 6.86
N THR A 76 1.52 -0.83 7.27
CA THR A 76 1.25 0.32 6.41
C THR A 76 2.34 1.36 6.58
N LEU A 77 2.87 1.84 5.47
CA LEU A 77 3.86 2.90 5.41
C LEU A 77 3.30 4.04 4.56
N TRP A 78 3.46 5.26 5.03
CA TRP A 78 3.13 6.47 4.27
C TRP A 78 4.39 7.08 3.68
N TYR A 79 4.33 7.38 2.39
CA TYR A 79 5.42 8.02 1.67
C TYR A 79 5.17 9.51 1.64
N VAL A 80 6.07 10.27 2.23
CA VAL A 80 5.89 11.70 2.49
C VAL A 80 7.12 12.50 2.13
N GLU A 81 6.91 13.77 1.79
CA GLU A 81 7.97 14.80 1.74
C GLU A 81 7.60 15.94 2.67
N GLY A 82 8.37 16.10 3.74
CA GLY A 82 7.95 16.97 4.85
C GLY A 82 6.63 16.47 5.45
N GLU A 83 5.60 17.29 5.42
CA GLU A 83 4.23 16.94 5.85
C GLU A 83 3.29 16.65 4.67
N THR A 84 3.82 16.58 3.46
CA THR A 84 3.03 16.29 2.26
C THR A 84 2.93 14.77 2.05
N PHE A 85 1.69 14.27 2.05
CA PHE A 85 1.38 12.88 1.70
C PHE A 85 1.52 12.67 0.19
N LEU A 86 2.36 11.73 -0.20
CA LEU A 86 2.61 11.38 -1.61
C LEU A 86 2.04 10.02 -1.99
N GLY A 87 1.89 9.11 -1.02
CA GLY A 87 1.40 7.79 -1.28
C GLY A 87 1.43 6.89 -0.06
N ARG A 88 0.96 5.67 -0.26
CA ARG A 88 0.98 4.64 0.78
C ARG A 88 1.40 3.30 0.20
N LEU A 89 1.95 2.45 1.05
CA LEU A 89 2.27 1.08 0.73
C LEU A 89 1.94 0.20 1.93
N ALA A 90 1.33 -0.95 1.68
CA ALA A 90 1.05 -1.94 2.71
C ALA A 90 1.80 -3.24 2.41
N ILE A 91 2.44 -3.81 3.42
CA ILE A 91 3.09 -5.12 3.36
C ILE A 91 2.29 -6.09 4.21
N ARG A 92 1.65 -7.06 3.58
CA ARG A 92 0.95 -8.14 4.27
C ARG A 92 1.97 -9.17 4.72
N HIS A 93 1.93 -9.55 5.99
CA HIS A 93 2.97 -10.37 6.60
C HIS A 93 2.97 -11.82 6.13
N ARG A 94 1.85 -12.29 5.56
CA ARG A 94 1.71 -13.62 4.98
C ARG A 94 0.62 -13.62 3.90
N LEU A 95 0.57 -14.68 3.12
CA LEU A 95 -0.46 -14.88 2.09
C LEU A 95 -1.58 -15.78 2.63
N ASN A 96 -2.82 -15.36 2.40
CA ASN A 96 -3.98 -16.23 2.45
C ASN A 96 -4.37 -16.65 1.00
N PRO A 97 -5.37 -17.50 0.79
CA PRO A 97 -5.77 -17.92 -0.57
C PRO A 97 -6.06 -16.75 -1.51
N PHE A 98 -6.78 -15.72 -1.06
CA PHE A 98 -7.08 -14.54 -1.87
C PHE A 98 -5.81 -13.76 -2.25
N LEU A 99 -4.95 -13.51 -1.28
CA LEU A 99 -3.70 -12.75 -1.52
C LEU A 99 -2.74 -13.52 -2.43
N ARG A 100 -2.71 -14.85 -2.33
CA ARG A 100 -1.89 -15.68 -3.19
C ARG A 100 -2.33 -15.60 -4.65
N GLU A 101 -3.63 -15.52 -4.88
CA GLU A 101 -4.17 -15.47 -6.24
C GLU A 101 -4.18 -14.05 -6.83
N LEU A 102 -4.62 -13.06 -6.07
CA LEU A 102 -4.94 -11.73 -6.59
C LEU A 102 -4.24 -10.55 -5.90
N GLY A 103 -4.11 -10.57 -4.58
CA GLY A 103 -3.69 -9.39 -3.82
C GLY A 103 -2.18 -9.27 -3.60
N GLY A 104 -1.46 -10.38 -3.47
CA GLY A 104 -0.04 -10.41 -3.15
C GLY A 104 0.31 -9.89 -1.75
N HIS A 105 1.61 -9.80 -1.44
CA HIS A 105 2.12 -9.23 -0.19
C HIS A 105 2.05 -7.70 -0.16
N ILE A 106 2.27 -7.04 -1.29
CA ILE A 106 2.43 -5.59 -1.36
C ILE A 106 1.35 -4.97 -2.24
N GLY A 107 0.65 -3.99 -1.65
CA GLY A 107 -0.20 -3.06 -2.38
C GLY A 107 0.29 -1.63 -2.16
N TYR A 108 0.24 -0.80 -3.17
CA TYR A 108 0.65 0.60 -3.08
C TYR A 108 -0.24 1.51 -3.92
N ALA A 109 -0.31 2.76 -3.52
CA ALA A 109 -0.99 3.82 -4.25
C ALA A 109 -0.21 5.12 -4.15
N VAL A 110 -0.05 5.82 -5.26
CA VAL A 110 0.58 7.14 -5.33
C VAL A 110 -0.51 8.18 -5.54
N ARG A 111 -0.47 9.25 -4.74
CA ARG A 111 -1.36 10.40 -4.87
C ARG A 111 -1.43 10.85 -6.33
N PRO A 112 -2.62 11.06 -6.93
CA PRO A 112 -2.76 11.35 -8.35
C PRO A 112 -1.84 12.48 -8.86
N THR A 113 -1.78 13.60 -8.16
CA THR A 113 -0.91 14.74 -8.55
C THR A 113 0.58 14.50 -8.35
N ALA A 114 0.96 13.45 -7.64
CA ALA A 114 2.37 13.07 -7.41
C ALA A 114 2.84 11.95 -8.35
N ARG A 115 2.01 11.48 -9.26
CA ARG A 115 2.38 10.42 -10.20
C ARG A 115 3.39 10.87 -11.25
N ARG A 116 4.01 9.89 -11.92
CA ARG A 116 5.02 10.08 -12.98
C ARG A 116 6.28 10.83 -12.53
N GLN A 117 6.60 10.75 -11.24
CA GLN A 117 7.80 11.33 -10.63
C GLN A 117 8.73 10.25 -10.04
N GLY A 118 8.48 8.98 -10.35
CA GLY A 118 9.28 7.86 -9.87
C GLY A 118 8.96 7.38 -8.44
N HIS A 119 7.94 7.94 -7.80
CA HIS A 119 7.61 7.60 -6.41
C HIS A 119 7.24 6.13 -6.22
N ALA A 120 6.43 5.54 -7.11
CA ALA A 120 6.07 4.13 -7.00
C ALA A 120 7.29 3.21 -7.07
N THR A 121 8.23 3.48 -7.95
CA THR A 121 9.50 2.74 -8.07
C THR A 121 10.33 2.88 -6.79
N ALA A 122 10.46 4.10 -6.27
CA ALA A 122 11.19 4.37 -5.03
C ALA A 122 10.51 3.69 -3.82
N MET A 123 9.18 3.75 -3.75
CA MET A 123 8.40 3.12 -2.68
C MET A 123 8.59 1.61 -2.68
N LEU A 124 8.44 0.95 -3.82
CA LEU A 124 8.60 -0.50 -3.89
C LEU A 124 10.04 -0.92 -3.50
N ALA A 125 11.05 -0.26 -4.04
CA ALA A 125 12.44 -0.52 -3.68
C ALA A 125 12.70 -0.34 -2.17
N ALA A 126 12.23 0.77 -1.59
CA ALA A 126 12.39 1.06 -0.17
C ALA A 126 11.60 0.13 0.76
N SER A 127 10.56 -0.53 0.25
CA SER A 127 9.76 -1.49 1.03
C SER A 127 10.44 -2.86 1.19
N LEU A 128 11.33 -3.23 0.30
CA LEU A 128 11.96 -4.56 0.32
C LEU A 128 12.78 -4.83 1.58
N PRO A 129 13.64 -3.90 2.08
CA PRO A 129 14.30 -4.10 3.36
C PRO A 129 13.33 -4.23 4.53
N VAL A 130 12.21 -3.52 4.50
CA VAL A 130 11.16 -3.62 5.53
C VAL A 130 10.51 -5.00 5.49
N ALA A 131 10.17 -5.49 4.30
CA ALA A 131 9.62 -6.83 4.10
C ALA A 131 10.59 -7.91 4.61
N ARG A 132 11.88 -7.74 4.35
CA ARG A 132 12.92 -8.64 4.87
C ARG A 132 12.96 -8.64 6.39
N ALA A 133 12.88 -7.46 7.02
CA ALA A 133 12.87 -7.34 8.49
C ALA A 133 11.63 -8.00 9.12
N ILE A 134 10.51 -8.08 8.40
CA ILE A 134 9.31 -8.81 8.81
C ILE A 134 9.52 -10.34 8.70
N GLY A 135 10.51 -10.80 7.93
CA GLY A 135 10.83 -12.22 7.74
C GLY A 135 10.46 -12.77 6.36
N LEU A 136 10.17 -11.90 5.39
CA LEU A 136 9.83 -12.29 4.03
C LEU A 136 11.11 -12.29 3.16
N ALA A 137 11.54 -13.46 2.70
CA ALA A 137 12.69 -13.59 1.80
C ALA A 137 12.37 -13.12 0.38
N SER A 138 11.10 -13.23 -0.01
CA SER A 138 10.56 -12.72 -1.26
C SER A 138 9.12 -12.27 -1.06
N VAL A 139 8.65 -11.38 -1.90
CA VAL A 139 7.28 -10.88 -1.86
C VAL A 139 6.58 -11.09 -3.19
N LEU A 140 5.32 -11.50 -3.13
CA LEU A 140 4.43 -11.56 -4.29
C LEU A 140 3.84 -10.17 -4.51
N VAL A 141 4.02 -9.62 -5.70
CA VAL A 141 3.43 -8.35 -6.11
C VAL A 141 2.62 -8.58 -7.38
N THR A 142 1.38 -8.15 -7.37
CA THR A 142 0.47 -8.35 -8.50
C THR A 142 0.06 -7.02 -9.11
N CYS A 143 -0.23 -7.02 -10.39
CA CYS A 143 -0.84 -5.88 -11.08
C CYS A 143 -1.81 -6.36 -12.16
N ASP A 144 -2.76 -5.51 -12.53
CA ASP A 144 -3.63 -5.82 -13.66
C ASP A 144 -2.82 -5.96 -14.95
N THR A 145 -3.21 -6.89 -15.81
CA THR A 145 -2.53 -7.14 -17.10
C THR A 145 -2.44 -5.88 -17.97
N THR A 146 -3.39 -4.96 -17.80
CA THR A 146 -3.45 -3.68 -18.53
C THR A 146 -2.72 -2.53 -17.84
N ASN A 147 -2.27 -2.72 -16.59
CA ASN A 147 -1.59 -1.68 -15.82
C ASN A 147 -0.09 -1.66 -16.13
N VAL A 148 0.26 -1.10 -17.28
CA VAL A 148 1.65 -1.00 -17.75
C VAL A 148 2.57 -0.23 -16.78
N PRO A 149 2.15 0.91 -16.19
CA PRO A 149 2.99 1.61 -15.21
C PRO A 149 3.37 0.74 -14.01
N SER A 150 2.42 0.02 -13.42
CA SER A 150 2.69 -0.87 -12.28
C SER A 150 3.61 -2.03 -12.67
N ARG A 151 3.38 -2.62 -13.83
CA ARG A 151 4.27 -3.66 -14.37
C ARG A 151 5.72 -3.20 -14.45
N LYS A 152 5.96 -2.01 -15.00
CA LYS A 152 7.31 -1.43 -15.09
C LYS A 152 7.94 -1.19 -13.72
N VAL A 153 7.16 -0.74 -12.75
CA VAL A 153 7.61 -0.54 -11.36
C VAL A 153 8.08 -1.87 -10.76
N ILE A 154 7.30 -2.94 -10.93
CA ILE A 154 7.61 -4.26 -10.38
C ILE A 154 8.86 -4.86 -11.08
N GLU A 155 8.94 -4.76 -12.39
CA GLU A 155 10.09 -5.24 -13.15
C GLU A 155 11.37 -4.47 -12.80
N ALA A 156 11.30 -3.16 -12.58
CA ALA A 156 12.42 -2.34 -12.13
C ALA A 156 12.92 -2.72 -10.73
N ALA A 157 12.07 -3.28 -9.88
CA ALA A 157 12.46 -3.81 -8.57
C ALA A 157 13.04 -5.24 -8.62
N GLY A 158 13.24 -5.79 -9.81
CA GLY A 158 13.75 -7.15 -10.00
C GLY A 158 12.67 -8.22 -9.99
N GLY A 159 11.41 -7.85 -10.21
CA GLY A 159 10.28 -8.78 -10.26
C GLY A 159 10.41 -9.80 -11.38
N VAL A 160 10.21 -11.07 -11.03
CA VAL A 160 10.19 -12.20 -11.96
C VAL A 160 8.75 -12.69 -12.10
N LEU A 161 8.24 -12.67 -13.31
CA LEU A 161 6.88 -13.14 -13.61
C LEU A 161 6.76 -14.63 -13.35
N GLU A 162 5.81 -15.02 -12.48
CA GLU A 162 5.45 -16.40 -12.27
C GLU A 162 4.39 -16.85 -13.27
N ASP A 163 3.27 -16.14 -13.30
CA ASP A 163 2.14 -16.46 -14.17
C ASP A 163 1.14 -15.28 -14.26
N GLN A 164 0.05 -15.56 -14.96
CA GLN A 164 -1.12 -14.67 -15.02
C GLN A 164 -2.33 -15.47 -14.50
N ARG A 165 -3.05 -14.90 -13.53
CA ARG A 165 -4.28 -15.48 -12.97
C ARG A 165 -5.35 -14.41 -12.76
N GLY A 166 -6.58 -14.69 -13.15
CA GLY A 166 -7.72 -13.82 -12.88
C GLY A 166 -7.53 -12.37 -13.35
N GLY A 167 -6.85 -12.15 -14.48
CA GLY A 167 -6.54 -10.81 -14.99
C GLY A 167 -5.38 -10.12 -14.29
N LYS A 168 -4.64 -10.81 -13.42
CA LYS A 168 -3.44 -10.33 -12.72
C LYS A 168 -2.17 -10.97 -13.25
N LEU A 169 -1.14 -10.15 -13.46
CA LEU A 169 0.24 -10.60 -13.55
C LEU A 169 0.78 -10.77 -12.14
N ARG A 170 1.44 -11.90 -11.88
CA ARG A 170 1.97 -12.26 -10.55
C ARG A 170 3.48 -12.36 -10.61
N TYR A 171 4.15 -11.46 -9.88
CA TYR A 171 5.59 -11.35 -9.83
C TYR A 171 6.14 -11.67 -8.45
N TRP A 172 7.26 -12.37 -8.40
CA TRP A 172 8.04 -12.52 -7.17
C TRP A 172 9.23 -11.58 -7.19
N VAL A 173 9.40 -10.85 -6.12
CA VAL A 173 10.51 -9.90 -5.92
C VAL A 173 11.31 -10.34 -4.71
N GLY A 174 12.62 -10.58 -4.89
CA GLY A 174 13.52 -10.88 -3.77
C GLY A 174 13.70 -9.67 -2.88
N THR A 175 13.87 -9.92 -1.59
CA THR A 175 14.09 -8.85 -0.59
C THR A 175 15.57 -8.68 -0.24
N ASP A 176 16.45 -9.43 -0.89
CA ASP A 176 17.91 -9.43 -0.73
C ASP A 176 18.60 -8.36 -1.62
N GLY A 177 18.05 -7.20 -1.74
CA GLY A 177 18.54 -6.15 -2.62
C GLY A 177 20.03 -5.81 -2.51
#